data_3520ef67fc34fb71217194462bce6b1a
#
_entry.id   3520ef67fc34fb71217194462bce6b1a
#
_cell.length_a   1.000
_cell.length_b   1.000
_cell.length_c   1.000
_cell.angle_alpha   90.00
_cell.angle_beta   90.00
_cell.angle_gamma   90.00
#
_symmetry.space_group_name_H-M   'P 1'
#
loop_
_entity.id
_entity.type
_entity.pdbx_description
1 polymer ?
#
loop_
_entity_poly.entity_id
_entity_poly.type
_entity_poly.pdbx_seq_one_letter_code
_entity_poly.pdbx_strand_id
1 'polypeptide(L)'
;MNVVAPDAIAPVLSDTLARIIENKWVEVRERSAAAPLAEMEKRAADAGPLRDFTGALCHAVAEGRIGLIAEIKHASPSGGVIREPFAPAELARSYEAAGAACLSVLTDAPWFHGAPEHLIEARAACKLPVLRKDFMIHPWQVFEARAMGADAILLIMAALSDAQADELEEVARSLDMAVLAEVHDERELQRALGLRTRLIGVNNRCLKRLVTDISTTERLAPLVPADRIPVAESGIRTPEDVRRMAMAGARCILVGEHLLRQADVESAARAMVQAG
;
A
#
# COMPACT_ATOMS: atom_id res chain seq x y z
N MET A 1 -22.37 -3.36 -18.49
CA MET A 1 -21.16 -3.95 -19.09
C MET A 1 -20.91 -5.29 -18.40
N ASN A 2 -20.85 -6.39 -19.16
CA ASN A 2 -20.54 -7.68 -18.59
C ASN A 2 -19.07 -7.64 -18.11
N VAL A 3 -18.86 -7.88 -16.84
CA VAL A 3 -17.53 -8.05 -16.27
C VAL A 3 -17.00 -9.38 -16.81
N VAL A 4 -16.26 -9.34 -17.90
CA VAL A 4 -15.57 -10.50 -18.46
C VAL A 4 -14.33 -10.70 -17.62
N ALA A 5 -14.19 -11.87 -16.98
CA ALA A 5 -12.93 -12.26 -16.37
C ALA A 5 -11.85 -12.32 -17.47
N PRO A 6 -10.70 -11.65 -17.32
CA PRO A 6 -9.70 -11.64 -18.37
C PRO A 6 -9.06 -13.02 -18.51
N ASP A 7 -9.15 -13.59 -19.71
CA ASP A 7 -8.46 -14.82 -20.13
C ASP A 7 -6.97 -14.62 -20.35
N ALA A 8 -6.25 -14.08 -19.42
CA ALA A 8 -4.78 -14.14 -19.40
C ALA A 8 -4.25 -13.43 -18.15
N ILE A 9 -4.33 -14.06 -17.01
CA ILE A 9 -3.50 -13.66 -15.87
C ILE A 9 -2.08 -14.18 -16.15
N ALA A 10 -1.12 -13.26 -16.07
CA ALA A 10 0.28 -13.54 -16.25
C ALA A 10 0.77 -14.76 -15.42
N PRO A 11 1.80 -15.47 -15.85
CA PRO A 11 2.12 -16.81 -15.39
C PRO A 11 2.52 -16.88 -13.93
N VAL A 12 1.94 -17.83 -13.23
CA VAL A 12 2.38 -18.38 -11.94
C VAL A 12 2.24 -17.41 -10.75
N LEU A 13 0.99 -17.07 -10.44
CA LEU A 13 0.64 -16.66 -9.08
C LEU A 13 0.97 -17.82 -8.10
N SER A 14 1.45 -17.48 -6.88
CA SER A 14 1.43 -18.49 -5.82
C SER A 14 -0.01 -18.90 -5.55
N ASP A 15 -0.25 -20.14 -5.14
CA ASP A 15 -1.61 -20.63 -4.83
C ASP A 15 -2.36 -19.68 -3.88
N THR A 16 -1.66 -19.06 -2.94
CA THR A 16 -2.24 -18.09 -2.01
C THR A 16 -2.68 -16.80 -2.72
N LEU A 17 -1.82 -16.20 -3.56
CA LEU A 17 -2.18 -14.97 -4.28
C LEU A 17 -3.31 -15.22 -5.28
N ALA A 18 -3.29 -16.36 -5.98
CA ALA A 18 -4.36 -16.75 -6.89
C ALA A 18 -5.72 -16.81 -6.16
N ARG A 19 -5.77 -17.48 -5.01
CA ARG A 19 -7.00 -17.56 -4.19
C ARG A 19 -7.46 -16.18 -3.68
N ILE A 20 -6.52 -15.30 -3.32
CA ILE A 20 -6.85 -13.92 -2.92
C ILE A 20 -7.52 -13.19 -4.09
N ILE A 21 -6.93 -13.29 -5.29
CA ILE A 21 -7.46 -12.62 -6.49
C ILE A 21 -8.82 -13.19 -6.90
N GLU A 22 -9.01 -14.51 -6.84
CA GLU A 22 -10.31 -15.15 -7.08
C GLU A 22 -11.39 -14.62 -6.12
N ASN A 23 -11.10 -14.56 -4.82
CA ASN A 23 -12.01 -14.00 -3.82
C ASN A 23 -12.29 -12.52 -4.10
N LYS A 24 -11.26 -11.76 -4.49
CA LYS A 24 -11.42 -10.33 -4.79
C LYS A 24 -12.33 -10.11 -6.01
N TRP A 25 -12.28 -10.97 -7.03
CA TRP A 25 -13.23 -10.92 -8.15
C TRP A 25 -14.67 -11.19 -7.72
N VAL A 26 -14.90 -12.06 -6.74
CA VAL A 26 -16.25 -12.29 -6.19
C VAL A 26 -16.70 -11.02 -5.45
N GLU A 27 -15.87 -10.49 -4.55
CA GLU A 27 -16.15 -9.28 -3.79
C GLU A 27 -16.46 -8.07 -4.70
N VAL A 28 -15.65 -7.83 -5.72
CA VAL A 28 -15.86 -6.72 -6.67
C VAL A 28 -17.17 -6.88 -7.42
N ARG A 29 -17.53 -8.08 -7.86
CA ARG A 29 -18.81 -8.33 -8.54
C ARG A 29 -20.01 -8.05 -7.63
N GLU A 30 -19.98 -8.53 -6.40
CA GLU A 30 -21.06 -8.32 -5.44
C GLU A 30 -21.21 -6.83 -5.09
N ARG A 31 -20.09 -6.16 -4.78
CA ARG A 31 -20.10 -4.75 -4.37
C ARG A 31 -20.45 -3.82 -5.53
N SER A 32 -19.96 -4.08 -6.74
CA SER A 32 -20.30 -3.30 -7.93
C SER A 32 -21.74 -3.52 -8.41
N ALA A 33 -22.34 -4.67 -8.11
CA ALA A 33 -23.77 -4.89 -8.34
C ALA A 33 -24.64 -4.11 -7.34
N ALA A 34 -24.19 -3.99 -6.10
CA ALA A 34 -24.88 -3.21 -5.05
C ALA A 34 -24.71 -1.69 -5.23
N ALA A 35 -23.55 -1.25 -5.72
CA ALA A 35 -23.26 0.15 -6.03
C ALA A 35 -22.59 0.22 -7.43
N PRO A 36 -23.36 0.47 -8.50
CA PRO A 36 -22.86 0.55 -9.87
C PRO A 36 -21.78 1.61 -10.05
N LEU A 37 -20.93 1.46 -11.08
CA LEU A 37 -19.79 2.35 -11.34
C LEU A 37 -20.20 3.84 -11.33
N ALA A 38 -21.28 4.23 -11.98
CA ALA A 38 -21.75 5.61 -12.02
C ALA A 38 -22.08 6.19 -10.61
N GLU A 39 -22.59 5.36 -9.71
CA GLU A 39 -22.81 5.74 -8.31
C GLU A 39 -21.47 5.90 -7.57
N MET A 40 -20.51 5.02 -7.83
CA MET A 40 -19.20 5.08 -7.20
C MET A 40 -18.39 6.28 -7.71
N GLU A 41 -18.47 6.60 -9.00
CA GLU A 41 -17.89 7.82 -9.59
C GLU A 41 -18.43 9.09 -8.91
N LYS A 42 -19.74 9.14 -8.68
CA LYS A 42 -20.38 10.25 -7.96
C LYS A 42 -19.85 10.36 -6.53
N ARG A 43 -19.81 9.24 -5.78
CA ARG A 43 -19.27 9.22 -4.41
C ARG A 43 -17.81 9.65 -4.36
N ALA A 44 -17.01 9.24 -5.34
CA ALA A 44 -15.61 9.65 -5.47
C ALA A 44 -15.49 11.17 -5.73
N ALA A 45 -16.36 11.73 -6.57
CA ALA A 45 -16.40 13.18 -6.85
C ALA A 45 -16.84 14.00 -5.62
N ASP A 46 -17.76 13.46 -4.80
CA ASP A 46 -18.24 14.09 -3.57
C ASP A 46 -17.27 13.94 -2.39
N ALA A 47 -16.21 13.14 -2.53
CA ALA A 47 -15.21 12.92 -1.48
C ALA A 47 -14.41 14.21 -1.21
N GLY A 48 -14.06 14.42 0.06
CA GLY A 48 -13.25 15.58 0.49
C GLY A 48 -11.89 15.69 -0.22
N PRO A 49 -11.16 16.77 -0.02
CA PRO A 49 -9.91 17.02 -0.73
C PRO A 49 -8.86 15.94 -0.47
N LEU A 50 -8.07 15.64 -1.50
CA LEU A 50 -6.90 14.76 -1.38
C LEU A 50 -5.80 15.42 -0.55
N ARG A 51 -5.01 14.56 0.09
CA ARG A 51 -3.74 14.91 0.74
C ARG A 51 -2.60 14.40 -0.14
N ASP A 52 -1.56 15.20 -0.29
CA ASP A 52 -0.44 14.86 -1.18
C ASP A 52 0.43 13.74 -0.58
N PHE A 53 0.12 12.50 -0.96
CA PHE A 53 0.82 11.30 -0.48
C PHE A 53 2.29 11.29 -0.91
N THR A 54 2.56 11.56 -2.18
CA THR A 54 3.94 11.57 -2.70
C THR A 54 4.73 12.74 -2.15
N GLY A 55 4.13 13.92 -2.08
CA GLY A 55 4.77 15.12 -1.53
C GLY A 55 5.12 14.98 -0.06
N ALA A 56 4.26 14.33 0.75
CA ALA A 56 4.56 14.07 2.17
C ALA A 56 5.81 13.19 2.36
N LEU A 57 5.98 12.16 1.54
CA LEU A 57 7.19 11.31 1.53
C LEU A 57 8.42 12.11 1.10
N CYS A 58 8.32 12.86 0.00
CA CYS A 58 9.41 13.72 -0.48
C CYS A 58 9.83 14.75 0.57
N HIS A 59 8.87 15.36 1.24
CA HIS A 59 9.12 16.35 2.29
C HIS A 59 9.89 15.74 3.47
N ALA A 60 9.46 14.57 3.97
CA ALA A 60 10.15 13.88 5.04
C ALA A 60 11.62 13.59 4.67
N VAL A 61 11.87 13.10 3.45
CA VAL A 61 13.22 12.80 2.96
C VAL A 61 14.06 14.06 2.79
N ALA A 62 13.46 15.16 2.30
CA ALA A 62 14.15 16.45 2.15
C ALA A 62 14.58 17.05 3.49
N GLU A 63 13.83 16.79 4.57
CA GLU A 63 14.18 17.17 5.93
C GLU A 63 15.22 16.24 6.60
N GLY A 64 15.76 15.28 5.88
CA GLY A 64 16.75 14.31 6.40
C GLY A 64 16.14 13.17 7.20
N ARG A 65 14.79 13.02 7.21
CA ARG A 65 14.07 11.95 7.90
C ARG A 65 13.76 10.77 6.95
N ILE A 66 13.40 9.66 7.52
CA ILE A 66 12.80 8.55 6.76
C ILE A 66 11.35 8.86 6.43
N GLY A 67 10.97 8.67 5.16
CA GLY A 67 9.58 8.72 4.72
C GLY A 67 8.82 7.48 5.19
N LEU A 68 8.33 7.46 6.43
CA LEU A 68 7.60 6.32 6.99
C LEU A 68 6.14 6.32 6.51
N ILE A 69 5.74 5.24 5.82
CA ILE A 69 4.36 4.85 5.62
C ILE A 69 4.01 3.85 6.72
N ALA A 70 3.27 4.33 7.73
CA ALA A 70 2.92 3.52 8.89
C ALA A 70 1.63 2.71 8.61
N GLU A 71 1.72 1.37 8.70
CA GLU A 71 0.62 0.50 8.33
C GLU A 71 -0.28 0.17 9.51
N ILE A 72 -1.59 0.29 9.31
CA ILE A 72 -2.67 -0.13 10.21
C ILE A 72 -3.27 -1.42 9.67
N LYS A 73 -3.09 -2.51 10.42
CA LYS A 73 -3.46 -3.86 10.04
C LYS A 73 -3.89 -4.69 11.24
N HIS A 74 -5.10 -5.27 11.21
CA HIS A 74 -5.63 -6.08 12.29
C HIS A 74 -4.99 -7.46 12.35
N ALA A 75 -4.92 -8.13 11.19
CA ALA A 75 -4.39 -9.49 11.05
C ALA A 75 -3.56 -9.63 9.77
N SER A 76 -2.83 -10.74 9.65
CA SER A 76 -2.20 -11.15 8.39
C SER A 76 -2.20 -12.68 8.26
N PRO A 77 -2.15 -13.24 7.03
CA PRO A 77 -2.13 -14.68 6.81
C PRO A 77 -1.00 -15.42 7.55
N SER A 78 0.15 -14.76 7.70
CA SER A 78 1.34 -15.35 8.36
C SER A 78 1.43 -15.04 9.85
N GLY A 79 0.81 -13.97 10.33
CA GLY A 79 0.95 -13.48 11.70
C GLY A 79 -0.29 -13.67 12.58
N GLY A 80 -1.41 -14.12 11.99
CA GLY A 80 -2.71 -14.15 12.68
C GLY A 80 -3.16 -12.75 13.10
N VAL A 81 -3.92 -12.64 14.18
CA VAL A 81 -4.26 -11.36 14.80
C VAL A 81 -3.00 -10.72 15.37
N ILE A 82 -2.75 -9.46 14.97
CA ILE A 82 -1.51 -8.75 15.30
C ILE A 82 -1.68 -7.89 16.55
N ARG A 83 -2.84 -7.25 16.69
CA ARG A 83 -3.10 -6.33 17.81
C ARG A 83 -4.55 -6.42 18.29
N GLU A 84 -4.72 -6.48 19.62
CA GLU A 84 -5.99 -6.27 20.31
C GLU A 84 -5.77 -5.43 21.59
N PRO A 85 -6.65 -4.47 21.89
CA PRO A 85 -7.73 -4.01 21.04
C PRO A 85 -7.20 -3.36 19.74
N PHE A 86 -7.97 -3.44 18.64
CA PHE A 86 -7.65 -2.81 17.36
C PHE A 86 -8.44 -1.50 17.22
N ALA A 87 -7.74 -0.38 17.23
CA ALA A 87 -8.30 0.97 17.22
C ALA A 87 -7.63 1.83 16.15
N PRO A 88 -8.12 1.81 14.88
CA PRO A 88 -7.48 2.53 13.77
C PRO A 88 -7.28 4.02 14.02
N ALA A 89 -8.25 4.69 14.65
CA ALA A 89 -8.17 6.12 14.97
C ALA A 89 -7.06 6.44 15.99
N GLU A 90 -6.83 5.60 16.99
CA GLU A 90 -5.76 5.79 17.99
C GLU A 90 -4.39 5.54 17.36
N LEU A 91 -4.27 4.47 16.57
CA LEU A 91 -3.05 4.16 15.83
C LEU A 91 -2.67 5.29 14.87
N ALA A 92 -3.64 5.86 14.16
CA ALA A 92 -3.40 6.99 13.26
C ALA A 92 -2.85 8.21 13.99
N ARG A 93 -3.40 8.56 15.16
CA ARG A 93 -2.89 9.66 16.01
C ARG A 93 -1.48 9.38 16.51
N SER A 94 -1.21 8.16 16.96
CA SER A 94 0.14 7.76 17.43
C SER A 94 1.18 7.85 16.31
N TYR A 95 0.83 7.43 15.10
CA TYR A 95 1.71 7.53 13.94
C TYR A 95 1.97 8.98 13.50
N GLU A 96 0.93 9.83 13.52
CA GLU A 96 1.11 11.27 13.27
C GLU A 96 2.02 11.92 14.33
N ALA A 97 1.81 11.65 15.61
CA ALA A 97 2.64 12.15 16.69
C ALA A 97 4.10 11.65 16.62
N ALA A 98 4.30 10.43 16.09
CA ALA A 98 5.62 9.88 15.84
C ALA A 98 6.36 10.55 14.66
N GLY A 99 5.67 11.31 13.81
CA GLY A 99 6.22 11.94 12.63
C GLY A 99 6.23 11.06 11.38
N ALA A 100 5.35 10.05 11.30
CA ALA A 100 5.11 9.32 10.06
C ALA A 100 4.71 10.28 8.94
N ALA A 101 5.11 9.98 7.71
CA ALA A 101 4.76 10.80 6.54
C ALA A 101 3.36 10.46 6.01
N CYS A 102 3.01 9.17 6.01
CA CYS A 102 1.75 8.66 5.45
C CYS A 102 1.25 7.47 6.28
N LEU A 103 -0.02 7.11 6.07
CA LEU A 103 -0.61 5.87 6.55
C LEU A 103 -0.83 4.87 5.39
N SER A 104 -0.79 3.58 5.71
CA SER A 104 -1.29 2.48 4.90
C SER A 104 -2.35 1.74 5.69
N VAL A 105 -3.56 1.57 5.16
CA VAL A 105 -4.66 0.92 5.90
C VAL A 105 -5.19 -0.26 5.11
N LEU A 106 -5.13 -1.45 5.72
CA LEU A 106 -5.67 -2.68 5.14
C LEU A 106 -7.20 -2.64 5.11
N THR A 107 -7.77 -2.85 3.92
CA THR A 107 -9.24 -2.94 3.74
C THR A 107 -9.71 -4.32 3.30
N ASP A 108 -8.80 -5.25 3.00
CA ASP A 108 -9.12 -6.64 2.66
C ASP A 108 -9.63 -7.42 3.89
N ALA A 109 -10.87 -7.86 3.85
CA ALA A 109 -11.52 -8.54 4.98
C ALA A 109 -11.10 -10.01 5.15
N PRO A 110 -11.13 -10.87 4.12
CA PRO A 110 -10.93 -12.30 4.30
C PRO A 110 -9.54 -12.69 4.82
N TRP A 111 -8.50 -11.95 4.42
CA TRP A 111 -7.11 -12.31 4.67
C TRP A 111 -6.42 -11.45 5.72
N PHE A 112 -6.91 -10.20 5.91
CA PHE A 112 -6.27 -9.23 6.80
C PHE A 112 -7.19 -8.69 7.88
N HIS A 113 -8.44 -9.17 7.96
CA HIS A 113 -9.49 -8.63 8.84
C HIS A 113 -9.63 -7.11 8.68
N GLY A 114 -9.40 -6.62 7.46
CA GLY A 114 -9.54 -5.21 7.09
C GLY A 114 -11.01 -4.84 6.87
N ALA A 115 -11.27 -3.54 6.85
CA ALA A 115 -12.58 -3.00 6.51
C ALA A 115 -12.44 -1.57 5.96
N PRO A 116 -13.36 -1.11 5.08
CA PRO A 116 -13.42 0.29 4.65
C PRO A 116 -13.46 1.28 5.81
N GLU A 117 -14.16 0.95 6.86
CA GLU A 117 -14.35 1.75 8.07
C GLU A 117 -13.01 2.05 8.75
N HIS A 118 -12.06 1.09 8.75
CA HIS A 118 -10.72 1.29 9.33
C HIS A 118 -9.96 2.43 8.65
N LEU A 119 -10.08 2.55 7.30
CA LEU A 119 -9.47 3.63 6.54
C LEU A 119 -10.15 4.97 6.85
N ILE A 120 -11.48 4.99 6.85
CA ILE A 120 -12.28 6.19 7.13
C ILE A 120 -11.96 6.71 8.54
N GLU A 121 -11.95 5.83 9.55
CA GLU A 121 -11.62 6.18 10.94
C GLU A 121 -10.20 6.72 11.08
N ALA A 122 -9.21 6.03 10.49
CA ALA A 122 -7.82 6.45 10.54
C ALA A 122 -7.62 7.83 9.88
N ARG A 123 -8.23 8.04 8.69
CA ARG A 123 -8.16 9.32 7.99
C ARG A 123 -8.79 10.46 8.77
N ALA A 124 -9.95 10.22 9.40
CA ALA A 124 -10.66 11.23 10.19
C ALA A 124 -9.88 11.64 11.45
N ALA A 125 -9.04 10.76 11.98
CA ALA A 125 -8.33 10.94 13.25
C ALA A 125 -7.02 11.75 13.14
N CYS A 126 -6.46 11.93 11.93
CA CYS A 126 -5.18 12.60 11.70
C CYS A 126 -5.17 13.37 10.38
N LYS A 127 -4.05 14.07 10.08
CA LYS A 127 -3.85 14.81 8.82
C LYS A 127 -2.99 14.07 7.80
N LEU A 128 -2.47 12.89 8.13
CA LEU A 128 -1.61 12.12 7.25
C LEU A 128 -2.35 11.66 6.00
N PRO A 129 -1.72 11.66 4.81
CA PRO A 129 -2.24 11.03 3.61
C PRO A 129 -2.36 9.51 3.81
N VAL A 130 -3.37 8.90 3.18
CA VAL A 130 -3.71 7.49 3.41
C VAL A 130 -3.69 6.68 2.12
N LEU A 131 -2.91 5.61 2.14
CA LEU A 131 -2.92 4.54 1.13
C LEU A 131 -3.98 3.50 1.48
N ARG A 132 -4.89 3.19 0.54
CA ARG A 132 -5.70 1.97 0.62
C ARG A 132 -4.84 0.76 0.27
N LYS A 133 -4.53 -0.06 1.27
CA LYS A 133 -3.78 -1.31 1.08
C LYS A 133 -4.78 -2.44 0.85
N ASP A 134 -4.95 -2.80 -0.41
CA ASP A 134 -5.90 -3.83 -0.88
C ASP A 134 -5.40 -4.42 -2.21
N PHE A 135 -6.04 -5.47 -2.71
CA PHE A 135 -5.74 -6.08 -4.01
C PHE A 135 -6.61 -5.41 -5.08
N MET A 136 -6.04 -4.40 -5.75
CA MET A 136 -6.71 -3.66 -6.81
C MET A 136 -6.64 -4.44 -8.12
N ILE A 137 -7.79 -4.82 -8.68
CA ILE A 137 -7.91 -5.63 -9.91
C ILE A 137 -8.94 -5.07 -10.90
N HIS A 138 -9.70 -4.05 -10.50
CA HIS A 138 -10.79 -3.48 -11.31
C HIS A 138 -10.94 -1.98 -11.06
N PRO A 139 -11.20 -1.16 -12.10
CA PRO A 139 -11.38 0.31 -11.98
C PRO A 139 -12.39 0.75 -10.93
N TRP A 140 -13.46 0.01 -10.74
CA TRP A 140 -14.47 0.28 -9.72
C TRP A 140 -13.87 0.44 -8.31
N GLN A 141 -12.85 -0.37 -7.97
CA GLN A 141 -12.18 -0.30 -6.66
C GLN A 141 -11.39 1.00 -6.48
N VAL A 142 -10.89 1.59 -7.56
CA VAL A 142 -10.16 2.87 -7.51
C VAL A 142 -11.12 4.01 -7.15
N PHE A 143 -12.31 4.06 -7.78
CA PHE A 143 -13.36 5.01 -7.41
C PHE A 143 -13.83 4.78 -5.97
N GLU A 144 -13.99 3.52 -5.56
CA GLU A 144 -14.34 3.17 -4.18
C GLU A 144 -13.26 3.63 -3.19
N ALA A 145 -11.97 3.46 -3.50
CA ALA A 145 -10.87 3.95 -2.67
C ALA A 145 -10.95 5.47 -2.50
N ARG A 146 -11.21 6.19 -3.60
CA ARG A 146 -11.39 7.64 -3.55
C ARG A 146 -12.61 8.03 -2.74
N ALA A 147 -13.74 7.33 -2.88
CA ALA A 147 -14.96 7.56 -2.12
C ALA A 147 -14.79 7.35 -0.61
N MET A 148 -13.94 6.41 -0.19
CA MET A 148 -13.53 6.21 1.21
C MET A 148 -12.60 7.33 1.72
N GLY A 149 -12.07 8.15 0.83
CA GLY A 149 -11.10 9.19 1.14
C GLY A 149 -9.64 8.76 1.05
N ALA A 150 -9.32 7.63 0.41
CA ALA A 150 -7.91 7.29 0.15
C ALA A 150 -7.25 8.33 -0.76
N ASP A 151 -5.97 8.61 -0.49
CA ASP A 151 -5.13 9.53 -1.24
C ASP A 151 -4.21 8.78 -2.21
N ALA A 152 -4.04 7.49 -1.97
CA ALA A 152 -3.24 6.59 -2.79
C ALA A 152 -3.84 5.19 -2.85
N ILE A 153 -3.48 4.45 -3.91
CA ILE A 153 -3.79 3.02 -4.06
C ILE A 153 -2.52 2.20 -4.26
N LEU A 154 -2.64 0.89 -4.04
CA LEU A 154 -1.59 -0.09 -4.29
C LEU A 154 -1.86 -0.83 -5.60
N LEU A 155 -0.86 -0.94 -6.48
CA LEU A 155 -0.87 -1.85 -7.62
C LEU A 155 0.21 -2.93 -7.43
N ILE A 156 -0.20 -4.18 -7.29
CA ILE A 156 0.71 -5.32 -7.11
C ILE A 156 1.04 -5.89 -8.47
N MET A 157 2.26 -5.66 -8.98
CA MET A 157 2.66 -6.08 -10.33
C MET A 157 2.60 -7.59 -10.54
N ALA A 158 2.79 -8.37 -9.48
CA ALA A 158 2.63 -9.82 -9.49
C ALA A 158 1.19 -10.28 -9.76
N ALA A 159 0.19 -9.44 -9.47
CA ALA A 159 -1.24 -9.75 -9.58
C ALA A 159 -1.90 -9.23 -10.86
N LEU A 160 -1.23 -8.34 -11.59
CA LEU A 160 -1.79 -7.59 -12.72
C LEU A 160 -1.01 -7.87 -14.01
N SER A 161 -1.71 -7.89 -15.14
CA SER A 161 -1.07 -7.70 -16.46
C SER A 161 -0.68 -6.22 -16.63
N ASP A 162 0.18 -5.93 -17.60
CA ASP A 162 0.60 -4.55 -17.88
C ASP A 162 -0.61 -3.67 -18.26
N ALA A 163 -1.51 -4.19 -19.11
CA ALA A 163 -2.72 -3.48 -19.51
C ALA A 163 -3.65 -3.17 -18.32
N GLN A 164 -3.78 -4.09 -17.35
CA GLN A 164 -4.56 -3.84 -16.15
C GLN A 164 -3.89 -2.79 -15.24
N ALA A 165 -2.57 -2.87 -15.09
CA ALA A 165 -1.83 -1.90 -14.28
C ALA A 165 -1.94 -0.48 -14.88
N ASP A 166 -1.79 -0.35 -16.21
CA ASP A 166 -1.96 0.92 -16.94
C ASP A 166 -3.38 1.47 -16.78
N GLU A 167 -4.41 0.63 -16.94
CA GLU A 167 -5.81 1.04 -16.78
C GLU A 167 -6.09 1.56 -15.35
N LEU A 168 -5.65 0.83 -14.33
CA LEU A 168 -5.86 1.21 -12.93
C LEU A 168 -5.08 2.48 -12.57
N GLU A 169 -3.85 2.63 -13.07
CA GLU A 169 -3.08 3.86 -12.88
C GLU A 169 -3.76 5.05 -13.55
N GLU A 170 -4.26 4.92 -14.79
CA GLU A 170 -4.93 6.00 -15.49
C GLU A 170 -6.19 6.46 -14.75
N VAL A 171 -6.98 5.53 -14.22
CA VAL A 171 -8.14 5.86 -13.37
C VAL A 171 -7.70 6.57 -12.09
N ALA A 172 -6.67 6.08 -11.40
CA ALA A 172 -6.16 6.74 -10.20
C ALA A 172 -5.68 8.18 -10.50
N ARG A 173 -4.96 8.36 -11.61
CA ARG A 173 -4.49 9.69 -12.05
C ARG A 173 -5.62 10.63 -12.42
N SER A 174 -6.70 10.13 -13.05
CA SER A 174 -7.89 10.94 -13.35
C SER A 174 -8.59 11.47 -12.10
N LEU A 175 -8.33 10.82 -10.96
CA LEU A 175 -8.82 11.19 -9.62
C LEU A 175 -7.75 11.89 -8.78
N ASP A 176 -6.60 12.27 -9.37
CA ASP A 176 -5.45 12.89 -8.69
C ASP A 176 -4.86 12.04 -7.53
N MET A 177 -5.12 10.74 -7.52
CA MET A 177 -4.61 9.81 -6.51
C MET A 177 -3.18 9.38 -6.85
N ALA A 178 -2.35 9.22 -5.82
CA ALA A 178 -1.05 8.58 -5.96
C ALA A 178 -1.19 7.05 -6.14
N VAL A 179 -0.18 6.45 -6.76
CA VAL A 179 -0.09 5.00 -6.95
C VAL A 179 1.23 4.51 -6.36
N LEU A 180 1.19 3.46 -5.53
CA LEU A 180 2.36 2.69 -5.10
C LEU A 180 2.39 1.40 -5.93
N ALA A 181 3.38 1.26 -6.83
CA ALA A 181 3.56 0.05 -7.63
C ALA A 181 4.47 -0.94 -6.90
N GLU A 182 3.90 -2.03 -6.39
CA GLU A 182 4.61 -3.05 -5.60
C GLU A 182 5.25 -4.10 -6.51
N VAL A 183 6.55 -4.37 -6.28
CA VAL A 183 7.37 -5.31 -7.04
C VAL A 183 8.15 -6.25 -6.10
N HIS A 184 8.45 -7.47 -6.57
CA HIS A 184 9.16 -8.50 -5.80
C HIS A 184 10.47 -8.97 -6.46
N ASP A 185 10.64 -8.68 -7.76
CA ASP A 185 11.83 -9.05 -8.53
C ASP A 185 12.11 -8.03 -9.65
N GLU A 186 13.23 -8.23 -10.36
CA GLU A 186 13.66 -7.35 -11.44
C GLU A 186 12.68 -7.32 -12.62
N ARG A 187 12.01 -8.44 -12.91
CA ARG A 187 11.03 -8.50 -14.00
C ARG A 187 9.82 -7.64 -13.69
N GLU A 188 9.31 -7.72 -12.46
CA GLU A 188 8.20 -6.88 -12.00
C GLU A 188 8.63 -5.42 -11.93
N LEU A 189 9.86 -5.12 -11.50
CA LEU A 189 10.41 -3.77 -11.51
C LEU A 189 10.41 -3.18 -12.93
N GLN A 190 10.93 -3.91 -13.93
CA GLN A 190 10.92 -3.42 -15.32
C GLN A 190 9.51 -3.13 -15.83
N ARG A 191 8.52 -3.92 -15.47
CA ARG A 191 7.11 -3.68 -15.80
C ARG A 191 6.56 -2.44 -15.09
N ALA A 192 6.85 -2.28 -13.78
CA ALA A 192 6.43 -1.13 -13.00
C ALA A 192 7.04 0.19 -13.50
N LEU A 193 8.26 0.16 -14.07
CA LEU A 193 8.89 1.33 -14.67
C LEU A 193 8.20 1.81 -15.97
N GLY A 194 7.34 0.98 -16.57
CA GLY A 194 6.43 1.38 -17.66
C GLY A 194 5.30 2.30 -17.18
N LEU A 195 4.90 2.22 -15.92
CA LEU A 195 3.91 3.09 -15.31
C LEU A 195 4.47 4.51 -15.10
N ARG A 196 3.57 5.48 -14.93
CA ARG A 196 3.93 6.90 -14.71
C ARG A 196 4.17 7.24 -13.24
N THR A 197 3.73 6.37 -12.31
CA THR A 197 3.90 6.60 -10.87
C THR A 197 5.37 6.76 -10.49
N ARG A 198 5.62 7.63 -9.52
CA ARG A 198 6.96 7.82 -8.96
C ARG A 198 7.29 6.83 -7.85
N LEU A 199 6.29 6.21 -7.22
CA LEU A 199 6.48 5.37 -6.05
C LEU A 199 6.61 3.90 -6.46
N ILE A 200 7.77 3.30 -6.21
CA ILE A 200 8.07 1.89 -6.46
C ILE A 200 8.25 1.18 -5.13
N GLY A 201 7.28 0.35 -4.77
CA GLY A 201 7.31 -0.47 -3.57
C GLY A 201 8.12 -1.75 -3.79
N VAL A 202 9.23 -1.90 -3.11
CA VAL A 202 10.02 -3.13 -3.15
C VAL A 202 9.63 -3.99 -1.95
N ASN A 203 8.83 -5.02 -2.21
CA ASN A 203 8.36 -5.91 -1.15
C ASN A 203 9.37 -7.04 -0.89
N ASN A 204 9.96 -7.01 0.29
CA ASN A 204 10.92 -8.02 0.76
C ASN A 204 10.28 -9.38 1.07
N ARG A 205 8.94 -9.48 1.09
CA ARG A 205 8.23 -10.73 1.29
C ARG A 205 7.92 -11.37 -0.06
N CYS A 206 8.55 -12.50 -0.33
CA CYS A 206 8.24 -13.30 -1.50
C CYS A 206 6.82 -13.89 -1.39
N LEU A 207 5.90 -13.48 -2.26
CA LEU A 207 4.50 -13.94 -2.25
C LEU A 207 4.37 -15.45 -2.56
N LYS A 208 5.36 -16.05 -3.22
CA LYS A 208 5.36 -17.49 -3.55
C LYS A 208 5.77 -18.38 -2.37
N ARG A 209 6.75 -17.94 -1.58
CA ARG A 209 7.35 -18.75 -0.50
C ARG A 209 7.01 -18.24 0.89
N LEU A 210 6.40 -17.06 0.98
CA LEU A 210 6.10 -16.33 2.22
C LEU A 210 7.34 -16.06 3.10
N VAL A 211 8.53 -16.12 2.51
CA VAL A 211 9.81 -15.79 3.16
C VAL A 211 10.08 -14.31 2.96
N THR A 212 10.53 -13.66 4.02
CA THR A 212 10.92 -12.24 4.01
C THR A 212 12.43 -12.10 4.08
N ASP A 213 13.00 -11.39 3.11
CA ASP A 213 14.45 -11.15 3.00
C ASP A 213 14.70 -9.70 2.56
N ILE A 214 15.20 -8.86 3.47
CA ILE A 214 15.47 -7.44 3.21
C ILE A 214 16.56 -7.20 2.17
N SER A 215 17.36 -8.21 1.82
CA SER A 215 18.31 -8.14 0.70
C SER A 215 17.62 -7.94 -0.66
N THR A 216 16.32 -8.21 -0.76
CA THR A 216 15.54 -7.89 -1.96
C THR A 216 15.56 -6.39 -2.26
N THR A 217 15.33 -5.54 -1.25
CA THR A 217 15.46 -4.09 -1.42
C THR A 217 16.91 -3.69 -1.75
N GLU A 218 17.91 -4.28 -1.09
CA GLU A 218 19.32 -3.98 -1.36
C GLU A 218 19.72 -4.26 -2.82
N ARG A 219 19.10 -5.27 -3.45
CA ARG A 219 19.32 -5.60 -4.87
C ARG A 219 18.51 -4.72 -5.83
N LEU A 220 17.25 -4.43 -5.52
CA LEU A 220 16.33 -3.77 -6.46
C LEU A 220 16.34 -2.25 -6.36
N ALA A 221 16.49 -1.67 -5.16
CA ALA A 221 16.45 -0.21 -5.01
C ALA A 221 17.53 0.53 -5.83
N PRO A 222 18.76 0.02 -5.96
CA PRO A 222 19.76 0.65 -6.85
C PRO A 222 19.40 0.64 -8.35
N LEU A 223 18.46 -0.22 -8.76
CA LEU A 223 17.98 -0.30 -10.15
C LEU A 223 16.83 0.66 -10.44
N VAL A 224 16.26 1.28 -9.40
CA VAL A 224 15.18 2.26 -9.53
C VAL A 224 15.78 3.59 -10.04
N PRO A 225 15.27 4.15 -11.15
CA PRO A 225 15.77 5.42 -11.68
C PRO A 225 15.60 6.59 -10.71
N ALA A 226 16.47 7.61 -10.83
CA ALA A 226 16.53 8.74 -9.90
C ALA A 226 15.27 9.64 -9.88
N ASP A 227 14.42 9.57 -10.91
CA ASP A 227 13.12 10.25 -10.97
C ASP A 227 12.00 9.50 -10.25
N ARG A 228 12.28 8.29 -9.75
CA ARG A 228 11.38 7.44 -8.98
C ARG A 228 11.82 7.38 -7.52
N ILE A 229 10.93 6.92 -6.67
CA ILE A 229 11.11 6.86 -5.21
C ILE A 229 10.95 5.41 -4.78
N PRO A 230 12.03 4.70 -4.44
CA PRO A 230 11.92 3.36 -3.89
C PRO A 230 11.39 3.41 -2.46
N VAL A 231 10.39 2.54 -2.18
CA VAL A 231 9.79 2.32 -0.87
C VAL A 231 10.06 0.88 -0.46
N ALA A 232 10.81 0.66 0.61
CA ALA A 232 11.08 -0.69 1.11
C ALA A 232 9.92 -1.19 1.96
N GLU A 233 9.39 -2.38 1.65
CA GLU A 233 8.25 -2.97 2.33
C GLU A 233 8.60 -4.33 2.94
N SER A 234 8.01 -4.65 4.07
CA SER A 234 8.16 -5.91 4.81
C SER A 234 9.55 -6.17 5.39
N GLY A 235 9.61 -6.80 6.55
CA GLY A 235 10.85 -7.29 7.16
C GLY A 235 11.70 -6.26 7.88
N ILE A 236 11.36 -4.98 7.84
CA ILE A 236 12.06 -3.89 8.52
C ILE A 236 11.59 -3.88 9.98
N ARG A 237 12.52 -4.12 10.93
CA ARG A 237 12.18 -4.30 12.34
C ARG A 237 13.00 -3.41 13.27
N THR A 238 14.19 -3.00 12.84
CA THR A 238 15.13 -2.25 13.67
C THR A 238 15.57 -0.96 12.98
N PRO A 239 16.04 0.05 13.73
CA PRO A 239 16.70 1.22 13.15
C PRO A 239 17.89 0.86 12.25
N GLU A 240 18.57 -0.27 12.51
CA GLU A 240 19.65 -0.77 11.66
C GLU A 240 19.13 -1.25 10.30
N ASP A 241 17.99 -1.96 10.27
CA ASP A 241 17.36 -2.33 9.01
C ASP A 241 16.98 -1.08 8.19
N VAL A 242 16.47 -0.03 8.86
CA VAL A 242 16.14 1.25 8.21
C VAL A 242 17.38 1.87 7.57
N ARG A 243 18.51 1.93 8.30
CA ARG A 243 19.77 2.44 7.75
C ARG A 243 20.26 1.61 6.54
N ARG A 244 20.12 0.29 6.60
CA ARG A 244 20.45 -0.59 5.45
C ARG A 244 19.60 -0.25 4.22
N MET A 245 18.29 -0.04 4.40
CA MET A 245 17.41 0.35 3.30
C MET A 245 17.79 1.73 2.74
N ALA A 246 18.09 2.69 3.61
CA ALA A 246 18.53 4.02 3.21
C ALA A 246 19.86 4.00 2.45
N MET A 247 20.82 3.18 2.87
CA MET A 247 22.09 2.98 2.16
C MET A 247 21.91 2.35 0.77
N ALA A 248 20.90 1.49 0.60
CA ALA A 248 20.52 0.93 -0.69
C ALA A 248 19.77 1.93 -1.59
N GLY A 249 19.43 3.13 -1.10
CA GLY A 249 18.71 4.16 -1.84
C GLY A 249 17.22 4.26 -1.49
N ALA A 250 16.67 3.34 -0.67
CA ALA A 250 15.28 3.38 -0.25
C ALA A 250 15.12 4.16 1.07
N ARG A 251 14.96 5.48 0.96
CA ARG A 251 14.71 6.37 2.11
C ARG A 251 13.22 6.49 2.50
N CYS A 252 12.34 5.79 1.79
CA CYS A 252 10.95 5.60 2.17
C CYS A 252 10.74 4.13 2.54
N ILE A 253 9.97 3.87 3.59
CA ILE A 253 9.70 2.53 4.11
C ILE A 253 8.21 2.37 4.45
N LEU A 254 7.68 1.16 4.28
CA LEU A 254 6.35 0.78 4.73
C LEU A 254 6.48 -0.29 5.82
N VAL A 255 6.03 0.04 7.04
CA VAL A 255 6.17 -0.82 8.22
C VAL A 255 4.84 -0.93 8.96
N GLY A 256 4.44 -2.18 9.25
CA GLY A 256 3.19 -2.46 9.98
C GLY A 256 3.41 -3.40 11.16
N GLU A 257 3.58 -4.68 10.91
CA GLU A 257 3.56 -5.73 11.93
C GLU A 257 4.52 -5.45 13.09
N HIS A 258 5.73 -4.99 12.80
CA HIS A 258 6.71 -4.67 13.85
C HIS A 258 6.19 -3.57 14.78
N LEU A 259 5.64 -2.48 14.22
CA LEU A 259 5.11 -1.35 15.00
C LEU A 259 3.91 -1.76 15.83
N LEU A 260 2.97 -2.47 15.22
CA LEU A 260 1.72 -2.88 15.84
C LEU A 260 1.90 -3.86 17.01
N ARG A 261 2.97 -4.65 17.02
CA ARG A 261 3.32 -5.57 18.10
C ARG A 261 3.97 -4.89 19.31
N GLN A 262 4.38 -3.62 19.18
CA GLN A 262 4.97 -2.88 20.31
C GLN A 262 3.90 -2.39 21.27
N ALA A 263 4.22 -2.35 22.56
CA ALA A 263 3.34 -1.76 23.56
C ALA A 263 3.16 -0.26 23.32
N ASP A 264 4.25 0.43 23.03
CA ASP A 264 4.29 1.85 22.65
C ASP A 264 4.57 1.99 21.14
N VAL A 265 3.49 2.08 20.39
CA VAL A 265 3.51 2.20 18.92
C VAL A 265 4.13 3.53 18.47
N GLU A 266 3.87 4.60 19.20
CA GLU A 266 4.40 5.94 18.89
C GLU A 266 5.92 5.97 19.00
N SER A 267 6.47 5.52 20.12
CA SER A 267 7.92 5.48 20.33
C SER A 267 8.62 4.59 19.31
N ALA A 268 8.03 3.44 18.94
CA ALA A 268 8.57 2.55 17.94
C ALA A 268 8.59 3.21 16.55
N ALA A 269 7.49 3.85 16.15
CA ALA A 269 7.43 4.55 14.86
C ALA A 269 8.40 5.74 14.82
N ARG A 270 8.53 6.51 15.90
CA ARG A 270 9.48 7.62 16.04
C ARG A 270 10.93 7.15 15.86
N ALA A 271 11.29 6.01 16.44
CA ALA A 271 12.62 5.42 16.26
C ALA A 271 12.94 5.08 14.81
N MET A 272 11.94 4.61 14.03
CA MET A 272 12.11 4.35 12.59
C MET A 272 12.28 5.66 11.79
N VAL A 273 11.46 6.69 12.09
CA VAL A 273 11.54 8.00 11.41
C VAL A 273 12.91 8.66 11.60
N GLN A 274 13.51 8.51 12.78
CA GLN A 274 14.78 9.13 13.15
C GLN A 274 16.02 8.30 12.78
N ALA A 275 15.85 7.11 12.20
CA ALA A 275 16.96 6.18 11.92
C ALA A 275 17.73 6.51 10.63
N GLY A 276 17.28 7.46 9.82
CA GLY A 276 17.83 7.80 8.51
C GLY A 276 18.97 8.81 8.53
#